data_a600f064810aa144843950e6ba4a498b
#
_entry.id   a600f064810aa144843950e6ba4a498b
#
_cell.length_a   1.000
_cell.length_b   1.000
_cell.length_c   1.000
_cell.angle_alpha   90.00
_cell.angle_beta   90.00
_cell.angle_gamma   90.00
#
_symmetry.space_group_name_H-M   'P 1'
#
loop_
_entity.id
_entity.type
_entity.pdbx_description
1 polymer ?
#
loop_
_entity_poly.entity_id
_entity_poly.type
_entity_poly.pdbx_seq_one_letter_code
_entity_poly.pdbx_strand_id
1 'polypeptide(L)'
;MKKIFKYLFIGMFGVLCLSSCSNDMLETEPTDAMSGSTFMSDATKALIPLNGIYRSMYSAGWSTTGNTHQCFGISAYNLMAEVMGDDMIMGAQGSGWFWFDAAYNVKARYTSGAWRSYDLWNAYYTWVSNANYIIAAEETMEGAKEDVNYVIGQVYAIRAYSYFMLAQTFARTYKGHENDLCVPIYKEPTRTTPTGQPRSTVAQVYEQIDKDINKAVELLAKSPRSASSQPHELCSGTGLEVAHRPG
;
A
#
# COMPACT_ATOMS: atom_id res chain seq x y z
N MET A 1 35.44 -42.01 47.54
CA MET A 1 34.79 -42.39 46.27
C MET A 1 33.33 -41.91 46.18
N LYS A 2 32.47 -42.02 47.19
CA LYS A 2 31.07 -41.58 47.10
C LYS A 2 30.82 -40.07 46.89
N LYS A 3 31.71 -39.19 47.31
CA LYS A 3 31.56 -37.72 47.12
C LYS A 3 31.93 -37.29 45.69
N ILE A 4 32.90 -37.89 45.04
CA ILE A 4 33.31 -37.56 43.66
C ILE A 4 32.20 -37.95 42.66
N PHE A 5 31.54 -39.08 42.87
CA PHE A 5 30.42 -39.54 42.04
C PHE A 5 29.21 -38.57 42.08
N LYS A 6 28.98 -37.97 43.25
CA LYS A 6 27.87 -37.00 43.44
C LYS A 6 28.11 -35.70 42.68
N TYR A 7 29.34 -35.19 42.61
CA TYR A 7 29.68 -33.99 41.84
C TYR A 7 29.74 -34.25 40.34
N LEU A 8 30.15 -35.47 39.94
CA LEU A 8 30.15 -35.87 38.52
C LEU A 8 28.71 -35.96 37.99
N PHE A 9 27.76 -36.45 38.81
CA PHE A 9 26.33 -36.54 38.41
C PHE A 9 25.66 -35.18 38.35
N ILE A 10 26.01 -34.25 39.24
CA ILE A 10 25.47 -32.85 39.20
C ILE A 10 26.05 -32.07 38.01
N GLY A 11 27.35 -32.29 37.68
CA GLY A 11 27.97 -31.67 36.48
C GLY A 11 27.37 -32.17 35.18
N MET A 12 27.05 -33.47 35.09
CA MET A 12 26.47 -34.06 33.88
C MET A 12 25.00 -33.65 33.68
N PHE A 13 24.24 -33.39 34.75
CA PHE A 13 22.87 -32.90 34.68
C PHE A 13 22.80 -31.41 34.32
N GLY A 14 23.83 -30.60 34.68
CA GLY A 14 23.90 -29.20 34.37
C GLY A 14 24.19 -28.92 32.89
N VAL A 15 24.89 -29.83 32.18
CA VAL A 15 25.21 -29.66 30.74
C VAL A 15 24.04 -30.06 29.85
N LEU A 16 23.13 -30.88 30.30
CA LEU A 16 21.91 -31.27 29.55
C LEU A 16 20.83 -30.20 29.50
N CYS A 17 20.91 -29.18 30.34
CA CYS A 17 19.92 -28.10 30.35
C CYS A 17 20.25 -26.93 29.41
N LEU A 18 21.41 -26.92 28.74
CA LEU A 18 21.86 -25.82 27.87
C LEU A 18 21.55 -26.03 26.37
N SER A 19 20.95 -27.18 26.02
CA SER A 19 20.65 -27.46 24.59
C SER A 19 19.17 -27.28 24.22
N SER A 20 18.41 -26.60 25.06
CA SER A 20 16.95 -26.42 24.83
C SER A 20 16.59 -24.97 24.58
N CYS A 21 16.98 -24.47 23.44
CA CYS A 21 16.25 -23.40 22.73
C CYS A 21 16.81 -23.38 21.32
N SER A 22 16.25 -24.18 20.43
CA SER A 22 16.37 -23.88 19.01
C SER A 22 15.50 -22.68 18.71
N ASN A 23 15.98 -21.69 17.99
CA ASN A 23 15.23 -20.51 17.56
C ASN A 23 13.97 -20.89 16.78
N ASP A 24 13.90 -22.09 16.21
CA ASP A 24 12.74 -22.64 15.50
C ASP A 24 11.45 -22.72 16.34
N MET A 25 11.56 -22.82 17.66
CA MET A 25 10.37 -22.85 18.54
C MET A 25 9.79 -21.46 18.80
N LEU A 26 10.49 -20.40 18.43
CA LEU A 26 10.05 -19.00 18.59
C LEU A 26 9.43 -18.42 17.31
N GLU A 27 9.60 -19.10 16.18
CA GLU A 27 8.96 -18.75 14.91
C GLU A 27 7.62 -19.48 14.79
N THR A 28 6.65 -19.06 15.61
CA THR A 28 5.27 -19.55 15.47
C THR A 28 4.56 -18.70 14.41
N GLU A 29 4.26 -19.29 13.27
CA GLU A 29 3.30 -18.70 12.34
C GLU A 29 1.89 -18.77 12.99
N PRO A 30 1.07 -17.69 12.86
CA PRO A 30 -0.30 -17.73 13.36
C PRO A 30 -1.07 -18.86 12.67
N THR A 31 -1.66 -19.75 13.45
CA THR A 31 -2.47 -20.85 12.92
C THR A 31 -3.78 -20.38 12.29
N ASP A 32 -4.23 -19.18 12.65
CA ASP A 32 -5.51 -18.61 12.22
C ASP A 32 -5.35 -17.49 11.18
N ALA A 33 -4.11 -17.10 10.82
CA ALA A 33 -3.82 -16.09 9.83
C ALA A 33 -2.60 -16.52 9.00
N MET A 34 -2.71 -16.42 7.68
CA MET A 34 -1.55 -16.64 6.82
C MET A 34 -0.56 -15.49 7.00
N SER A 35 0.74 -15.81 7.12
CA SER A 35 1.77 -14.78 7.20
C SER A 35 1.86 -13.97 5.91
N GLY A 36 2.31 -12.71 6.00
CA GLY A 36 2.50 -11.87 4.84
C GLY A 36 3.46 -12.48 3.81
N SER A 37 4.50 -13.20 4.26
CA SER A 37 5.44 -13.92 3.39
C SER A 37 4.76 -15.02 2.57
N THR A 38 3.80 -15.74 3.16
CA THR A 38 3.04 -16.79 2.47
C THR A 38 2.18 -16.23 1.34
N PHE A 39 1.58 -15.04 1.52
CA PHE A 39 0.81 -14.40 0.45
C PHE A 39 1.68 -13.90 -0.71
N MET A 40 2.93 -13.50 -0.43
CA MET A 40 3.83 -12.97 -1.43
C MET A 40 4.63 -14.06 -2.17
N SER A 41 4.60 -15.31 -1.69
CA SER A 41 5.40 -16.39 -2.27
C SER A 41 4.87 -16.91 -3.61
N ASP A 42 3.60 -16.66 -3.94
CA ASP A 42 2.94 -17.19 -5.13
C ASP A 42 2.06 -16.11 -5.78
N ALA A 43 2.11 -15.99 -7.11
CA ALA A 43 1.42 -14.95 -7.86
C ALA A 43 -0.11 -14.99 -7.67
N THR A 44 -0.69 -16.18 -7.53
CA THR A 44 -2.15 -16.32 -7.32
C THR A 44 -2.54 -15.84 -5.93
N LYS A 45 -1.74 -16.18 -4.91
CA LYS A 45 -1.96 -15.70 -3.53
C LYS A 45 -1.70 -14.21 -3.40
N ALA A 46 -0.73 -13.66 -4.14
CA ALA A 46 -0.39 -12.24 -4.15
C ALA A 46 -1.52 -11.35 -4.75
N LEU A 47 -2.47 -11.92 -5.46
CA LEU A 47 -3.71 -11.22 -5.84
C LEU A 47 -4.55 -10.79 -4.64
N ILE A 48 -4.46 -11.48 -3.50
CA ILE A 48 -5.24 -11.15 -2.30
C ILE A 48 -4.81 -9.79 -1.74
N PRO A 49 -3.51 -9.56 -1.39
CA PRO A 49 -3.07 -8.25 -0.94
C PRO A 49 -3.17 -7.17 -2.02
N LEU A 50 -2.97 -7.49 -3.30
CA LEU A 50 -3.19 -6.55 -4.40
C LEU A 50 -4.66 -6.07 -4.44
N ASN A 51 -5.63 -6.97 -4.37
CA ASN A 51 -7.04 -6.63 -4.29
C ASN A 51 -7.37 -5.87 -2.99
N GLY A 52 -6.67 -6.15 -1.90
CA GLY A 52 -6.72 -5.40 -0.65
C GLY A 52 -6.34 -3.92 -0.85
N ILE A 53 -5.27 -3.67 -1.63
CA ILE A 53 -4.88 -2.29 -1.98
C ILE A 53 -6.00 -1.61 -2.78
N TYR A 54 -6.48 -2.23 -3.86
CA TYR A 54 -7.57 -1.67 -4.67
C TYR A 54 -8.82 -1.39 -3.84
N ARG A 55 -9.23 -2.32 -2.98
CA ARG A 55 -10.37 -2.11 -2.08
C ARG A 55 -10.15 -0.93 -1.14
N SER A 56 -8.95 -0.78 -0.61
CA SER A 56 -8.61 0.33 0.29
C SER A 56 -8.68 1.70 -0.39
N MET A 57 -8.50 1.76 -1.71
CA MET A 57 -8.61 2.99 -2.51
C MET A 57 -10.03 3.57 -2.57
N TYR A 58 -11.03 2.77 -2.24
CA TYR A 58 -12.45 3.16 -2.20
C TYR A 58 -13.03 3.12 -0.78
N SER A 59 -12.23 2.79 0.21
CA SER A 59 -12.68 2.67 1.59
C SER A 59 -12.52 3.98 2.33
N ALA A 60 -13.40 4.22 3.32
CA ALA A 60 -13.25 5.28 4.30
C ALA A 60 -12.25 4.86 5.40
N GLY A 61 -11.84 5.82 6.23
CA GLY A 61 -11.02 5.53 7.42
C GLY A 61 -9.60 6.09 7.39
N TRP A 62 -9.26 6.87 6.39
CA TRP A 62 -7.93 7.48 6.25
C TRP A 62 -7.70 8.69 7.15
N SER A 63 -8.81 9.32 7.64
CA SER A 63 -8.78 10.49 8.50
C SER A 63 -8.69 10.11 9.98
N THR A 64 -7.85 10.80 10.74
CA THR A 64 -7.76 10.68 12.20
C THR A 64 -8.98 11.22 12.95
N THR A 65 -9.78 12.05 12.30
CA THR A 65 -10.97 12.69 12.92
C THR A 65 -12.25 11.87 12.75
N GLY A 66 -12.18 10.70 12.11
CA GLY A 66 -13.35 9.88 11.81
C GLY A 66 -14.28 10.50 10.76
N ASN A 67 -13.82 11.49 10.00
CA ASN A 67 -14.58 12.11 8.92
C ASN A 67 -14.71 11.15 7.74
N THR A 68 -15.65 10.22 7.80
CA THR A 68 -15.88 9.22 6.75
C THR A 68 -16.62 9.79 5.54
N HIS A 69 -17.32 10.92 5.71
CA HIS A 69 -18.16 11.51 4.66
C HIS A 69 -17.39 12.18 3.53
N GLN A 70 -16.16 12.62 3.80
CA GLN A 70 -15.30 13.31 2.83
C GLN A 70 -13.91 12.65 2.70
N CYS A 71 -13.74 11.43 3.26
CA CYS A 71 -12.50 10.66 3.30
C CYS A 71 -12.76 9.22 2.88
N PHE A 72 -13.31 9.02 1.68
CA PHE A 72 -13.65 7.70 1.13
C PHE A 72 -12.73 7.32 -0.04
N GLY A 73 -11.44 7.63 0.08
CA GLY A 73 -10.41 7.25 -0.86
C GLY A 73 -10.36 8.13 -2.12
N ILE A 74 -9.92 7.54 -3.22
CA ILE A 74 -9.64 8.24 -4.49
C ILE A 74 -10.82 9.10 -4.96
N SER A 75 -12.04 8.57 -4.87
CA SER A 75 -13.23 9.30 -5.31
C SER A 75 -13.44 10.60 -4.55
N ALA A 76 -13.17 10.59 -3.22
CA ALA A 76 -13.24 11.81 -2.41
C ALA A 76 -12.14 12.80 -2.78
N TYR A 77 -10.93 12.31 -3.06
CA TYR A 77 -9.78 13.17 -3.40
C TYR A 77 -9.95 13.81 -4.78
N ASN A 78 -10.45 13.05 -5.74
CA ASN A 78 -10.77 13.59 -7.06
C ASN A 78 -11.90 14.63 -6.97
N LEU A 79 -12.99 14.32 -6.26
CA LEU A 79 -14.09 15.26 -6.07
C LEU A 79 -13.63 16.55 -5.37
N MET A 80 -12.73 16.44 -4.39
CA MET A 80 -12.09 17.59 -3.77
C MET A 80 -11.33 18.46 -4.77
N ALA A 81 -10.58 17.82 -5.67
CA ALA A 81 -9.83 18.55 -6.71
C ALA A 81 -10.78 19.24 -7.71
N GLU A 82 -11.84 18.55 -8.13
CA GLU A 82 -12.85 19.09 -9.07
C GLU A 82 -13.59 20.30 -8.49
N VAL A 83 -14.02 20.26 -7.22
CA VAL A 83 -14.71 21.42 -6.61
C VAL A 83 -13.78 22.61 -6.35
N MET A 84 -12.47 22.41 -6.43
CA MET A 84 -11.46 23.47 -6.37
C MET A 84 -11.03 23.96 -7.75
N GLY A 85 -11.37 23.24 -8.79
CA GLY A 85 -11.09 23.61 -10.18
C GLY A 85 -12.14 24.53 -10.77
N ASP A 86 -11.97 24.80 -12.06
CA ASP A 86 -12.87 25.68 -12.81
C ASP A 86 -14.07 24.93 -13.42
N ASP A 87 -14.03 23.59 -13.41
CA ASP A 87 -15.02 22.74 -14.08
C ASP A 87 -16.28 22.48 -13.25
N MET A 88 -16.20 22.71 -11.93
CA MET A 88 -17.32 22.47 -11.01
C MET A 88 -17.62 23.68 -10.13
N ILE A 89 -18.89 24.08 -10.08
CA ILE A 89 -19.35 25.15 -9.20
C ILE A 89 -20.28 24.60 -8.14
N MET A 90 -19.97 24.88 -6.88
CA MET A 90 -20.83 24.57 -5.76
C MET A 90 -21.80 25.70 -5.51
N GLY A 91 -23.04 25.57 -5.99
CA GLY A 91 -24.05 26.64 -5.93
C GLY A 91 -24.63 26.91 -4.54
N ALA A 92 -24.52 25.97 -3.61
CA ALA A 92 -24.99 26.09 -2.24
C ALA A 92 -24.24 25.18 -1.28
N GLN A 93 -24.18 25.55 0.00
CA GLN A 93 -23.50 24.76 1.02
C GLN A 93 -24.14 23.36 1.21
N GLY A 94 -25.44 23.23 1.10
CA GLY A 94 -26.16 21.98 1.29
C GLY A 94 -25.84 21.33 2.65
N SER A 95 -25.40 20.06 2.63
CA SER A 95 -24.93 19.32 3.80
C SER A 95 -23.52 19.72 4.26
N GLY A 96 -22.84 20.59 3.53
CA GLY A 96 -21.49 21.06 3.83
C GLY A 96 -20.36 20.18 3.31
N TRP A 97 -20.65 19.08 2.60
CA TRP A 97 -19.61 18.21 2.03
C TRP A 97 -18.82 18.98 0.97
N PHE A 98 -17.49 18.96 1.10
CA PHE A 98 -16.54 19.67 0.24
C PHE A 98 -16.75 21.20 0.15
N TRP A 99 -17.64 21.77 0.96
CA TRP A 99 -17.88 23.22 0.95
C TRP A 99 -16.64 24.05 1.28
N PHE A 100 -15.86 23.59 2.26
CA PHE A 100 -14.60 24.26 2.62
C PHE A 100 -13.54 24.18 1.52
N ASP A 101 -13.58 23.09 0.72
CA ASP A 101 -12.69 22.92 -0.44
C ASP A 101 -13.12 23.87 -1.55
N ALA A 102 -14.37 23.90 -1.92
CA ALA A 102 -14.94 24.81 -2.93
C ALA A 102 -14.80 26.30 -2.54
N ALA A 103 -14.91 26.62 -1.24
CA ALA A 103 -14.72 27.98 -0.75
C ALA A 103 -13.26 28.36 -0.52
N TYR A 104 -12.29 27.52 -0.92
CA TYR A 104 -10.84 27.71 -0.70
C TYR A 104 -10.50 28.03 0.76
N ASN A 105 -11.15 27.37 1.71
CA ASN A 105 -10.85 27.55 3.13
C ASN A 105 -9.53 26.86 3.51
N VAL A 106 -8.45 27.56 3.24
CA VAL A 106 -7.08 27.04 3.41
C VAL A 106 -6.69 26.76 4.86
N LYS A 107 -7.40 27.32 5.86
CA LYS A 107 -7.10 27.07 7.29
C LYS A 107 -7.13 25.58 7.64
N ALA A 108 -7.96 24.80 6.99
CA ALA A 108 -8.04 23.35 7.19
C ALA A 108 -6.84 22.58 6.62
N ARG A 109 -5.89 23.25 5.95
CA ARG A 109 -4.80 22.62 5.20
C ARG A 109 -3.40 23.04 5.60
N TYR A 110 -3.26 24.05 6.47
CA TYR A 110 -1.95 24.64 6.80
C TYR A 110 -1.05 23.78 7.67
N THR A 111 -1.58 22.83 8.40
CA THR A 111 -0.82 22.06 9.36
C THR A 111 -0.80 20.59 8.99
N SER A 112 0.27 19.88 9.35
CA SER A 112 0.38 18.44 9.19
C SER A 112 -0.69 17.66 9.99
N GLY A 113 -1.27 18.28 11.02
CA GLY A 113 -2.38 17.71 11.78
C GLY A 113 -3.77 18.04 11.22
N ALA A 114 -3.84 18.88 10.17
CA ALA A 114 -5.11 19.12 9.51
C ALA A 114 -5.60 17.85 8.82
N TRP A 115 -6.83 17.46 9.14
CA TRP A 115 -7.38 16.18 8.71
C TRP A 115 -7.32 15.96 7.18
N ARG A 116 -7.50 17.02 6.39
CA ARG A 116 -7.49 16.94 4.92
C ARG A 116 -6.09 16.62 4.36
N SER A 117 -5.07 17.30 4.85
CA SER A 117 -3.68 17.05 4.42
C SER A 117 -3.19 15.70 4.94
N TYR A 118 -3.53 15.36 6.18
CA TYR A 118 -3.18 14.09 6.79
C TYR A 118 -3.82 12.91 6.05
N ASP A 119 -5.09 13.02 5.71
CA ASP A 119 -5.87 11.98 5.02
C ASP A 119 -5.21 11.59 3.69
N LEU A 120 -4.97 12.57 2.81
CA LEU A 120 -4.30 12.35 1.53
C LEU A 120 -2.91 11.73 1.70
N TRP A 121 -2.11 12.31 2.59
CA TRP A 121 -0.77 11.81 2.88
C TRP A 121 -0.79 10.36 3.36
N ASN A 122 -1.62 10.08 4.35
CA ASN A 122 -1.73 8.75 4.95
C ASN A 122 -2.22 7.71 3.94
N ALA A 123 -3.24 8.02 3.13
CA ALA A 123 -3.78 7.10 2.13
C ALA A 123 -2.71 6.73 1.09
N TYR A 124 -2.13 7.72 0.41
CA TYR A 124 -1.17 7.45 -0.66
C TYR A 124 0.11 6.77 -0.14
N TYR A 125 0.63 7.16 1.01
CA TYR A 125 1.80 6.48 1.58
C TYR A 125 1.49 5.07 2.09
N THR A 126 0.28 4.79 2.54
CA THR A 126 -0.13 3.41 2.84
C THR A 126 -0.14 2.56 1.58
N TRP A 127 -0.63 3.08 0.46
CA TRP A 127 -0.60 2.35 -0.81
C TRP A 127 0.82 2.16 -1.34
N VAL A 128 1.70 3.17 -1.21
CA VAL A 128 3.13 3.03 -1.51
C VAL A 128 3.77 1.94 -0.66
N SER A 129 3.52 1.94 0.66
CA SER A 129 4.07 0.94 1.58
C SER A 129 3.61 -0.47 1.21
N ASN A 130 2.30 -0.66 1.01
CA ASN A 130 1.74 -1.96 0.62
C ASN A 130 2.27 -2.43 -0.74
N ALA A 131 2.44 -1.50 -1.70
CA ALA A 131 3.06 -1.79 -2.98
C ALA A 131 4.51 -2.27 -2.81
N ASN A 132 5.29 -1.63 -1.95
CA ASN A 132 6.67 -2.01 -1.70
C ASN A 132 6.80 -3.42 -1.12
N TYR A 133 5.86 -3.87 -0.28
CA TYR A 133 5.85 -5.25 0.23
C TYR A 133 5.69 -6.28 -0.89
N ILE A 134 4.83 -6.02 -1.87
CA ILE A 134 4.61 -6.94 -2.99
C ILE A 134 5.79 -6.87 -3.97
N ILE A 135 6.30 -5.69 -4.27
CA ILE A 135 7.47 -5.50 -5.15
C ILE A 135 8.71 -6.21 -4.59
N ALA A 136 8.90 -6.19 -3.27
CA ALA A 136 10.04 -6.86 -2.64
C ALA A 136 10.07 -8.38 -2.86
N ALA A 137 8.92 -8.98 -3.21
CA ALA A 137 8.82 -10.40 -3.53
C ALA A 137 8.99 -10.70 -5.05
N GLU A 138 9.20 -9.69 -5.91
CA GLU A 138 9.24 -9.86 -7.38
C GLU A 138 10.17 -10.99 -7.82
N GLU A 139 11.37 -11.07 -7.24
CA GLU A 139 12.39 -12.05 -7.63
C GLU A 139 12.13 -13.47 -7.08
N THR A 140 11.36 -13.57 -6.00
CA THR A 140 11.12 -14.84 -5.29
C THR A 140 9.71 -15.37 -5.49
N MET A 141 8.84 -14.60 -6.16
CA MET A 141 7.45 -14.97 -6.38
C MET A 141 7.35 -16.13 -7.38
N GLU A 142 6.76 -17.22 -6.93
CA GLU A 142 6.49 -18.40 -7.74
C GLU A 142 5.22 -18.24 -8.58
N GLY A 143 5.09 -19.06 -9.64
CA GLY A 143 3.94 -19.08 -10.51
C GLY A 143 4.28 -18.91 -11.99
N ALA A 144 3.27 -18.90 -12.84
CA ALA A 144 3.46 -18.62 -14.25
C ALA A 144 4.00 -17.19 -14.43
N LYS A 145 4.99 -17.03 -15.31
CA LYS A 145 5.64 -15.73 -15.55
C LYS A 145 4.64 -14.61 -15.88
N GLU A 146 3.59 -14.94 -16.56
CA GLU A 146 2.51 -14.05 -16.97
C GLU A 146 1.71 -13.56 -15.74
N ASP A 147 1.43 -14.45 -14.79
CA ASP A 147 0.73 -14.11 -13.55
C ASP A 147 1.59 -13.23 -12.64
N VAL A 148 2.87 -13.56 -12.52
CA VAL A 148 3.85 -12.72 -11.79
C VAL A 148 3.92 -11.34 -12.43
N ASN A 149 4.07 -11.26 -13.76
CA ASN A 149 4.11 -9.98 -14.49
C ASN A 149 2.82 -9.18 -14.28
N TYR A 150 1.66 -9.84 -14.24
CA TYR A 150 0.37 -9.20 -14.01
C TYR A 150 0.28 -8.56 -12.62
N VAL A 151 0.66 -9.29 -11.58
CA VAL A 151 0.63 -8.77 -10.20
C VAL A 151 1.65 -7.64 -10.04
N ILE A 152 2.89 -7.89 -10.39
CA ILE A 152 3.99 -6.94 -10.19
C ILE A 152 3.79 -5.67 -11.04
N GLY A 153 3.34 -5.81 -12.28
CA GLY A 153 3.04 -4.67 -13.14
C GLY A 153 1.97 -3.75 -12.56
N GLN A 154 0.89 -4.29 -12.00
CA GLN A 154 -0.14 -3.49 -11.34
C GLN A 154 0.38 -2.77 -10.10
N VAL A 155 1.22 -3.43 -9.31
CA VAL A 155 1.77 -2.84 -8.09
C VAL A 155 2.71 -1.68 -8.40
N TYR A 156 3.53 -1.78 -9.45
CA TYR A 156 4.32 -0.65 -9.94
C TYR A 156 3.42 0.51 -10.42
N ALA A 157 2.33 0.23 -11.12
CA ALA A 157 1.36 1.25 -11.52
C ALA A 157 0.71 1.94 -10.32
N ILE A 158 0.34 1.20 -9.28
CA ILE A 158 -0.21 1.75 -8.02
C ILE A 158 0.79 2.69 -7.35
N ARG A 159 2.06 2.29 -7.29
CA ARG A 159 3.11 3.11 -6.67
C ARG A 159 3.38 4.39 -7.48
N ALA A 160 3.46 4.28 -8.80
CA ALA A 160 3.59 5.43 -9.69
C ALA A 160 2.42 6.41 -9.53
N TYR A 161 1.19 5.92 -9.55
CA TYR A 161 -0.01 6.71 -9.33
C TYR A 161 0.01 7.42 -7.97
N SER A 162 0.37 6.70 -6.91
CA SER A 162 0.42 7.26 -5.58
C SER A 162 1.43 8.39 -5.46
N TYR A 163 2.63 8.24 -6.02
CA TYR A 163 3.63 9.32 -6.05
C TYR A 163 3.21 10.49 -6.93
N PHE A 164 2.54 10.22 -8.04
CA PHE A 164 2.01 11.28 -8.90
C PHE A 164 1.00 12.16 -8.16
N MET A 165 0.04 11.55 -7.46
CA MET A 165 -0.95 12.28 -6.67
C MET A 165 -0.33 13.01 -5.47
N LEU A 166 0.67 12.41 -4.82
CA LEU A 166 1.44 13.07 -3.76
C LEU A 166 2.19 14.30 -4.30
N ALA A 167 2.83 14.19 -5.48
CA ALA A 167 3.54 15.31 -6.10
C ALA A 167 2.58 16.43 -6.47
N GLN A 168 1.43 16.12 -7.06
CA GLN A 168 0.42 17.14 -7.42
C GLN A 168 -0.16 17.85 -6.17
N THR A 169 -0.30 17.13 -5.07
CA THR A 169 -0.94 17.69 -3.86
C THR A 169 0.04 18.48 -2.98
N PHE A 170 1.30 18.02 -2.88
CA PHE A 170 2.26 18.51 -1.88
C PHE A 170 3.47 19.24 -2.47
N ALA A 171 3.52 19.40 -3.78
CA ALA A 171 4.57 20.15 -4.46
C ALA A 171 4.00 21.14 -5.48
N ARG A 172 4.88 21.94 -6.06
CA ARG A 172 4.56 22.82 -7.19
C ARG A 172 4.56 22.01 -8.49
N THR A 173 4.02 22.62 -9.54
CA THR A 173 4.07 22.07 -10.92
C THR A 173 5.52 21.82 -11.34
N TYR A 174 5.74 20.80 -12.20
CA TYR A 174 7.08 20.36 -12.58
C TYR A 174 7.92 21.49 -13.22
N LYS A 175 7.39 22.13 -14.26
CA LYS A 175 8.14 23.10 -15.08
C LYS A 175 8.53 24.34 -14.26
N GLY A 176 9.82 24.54 -14.10
CA GLY A 176 10.40 25.67 -13.37
C GLY A 176 10.55 25.42 -11.86
N HIS A 177 10.19 24.23 -11.38
CA HIS A 177 10.25 23.85 -9.97
C HIS A 177 10.93 22.49 -9.75
N GLU A 178 11.71 22.02 -10.71
CA GLU A 178 12.36 20.71 -10.74
C GLU A 178 13.22 20.45 -9.49
N ASN A 179 13.83 21.52 -8.96
CA ASN A 179 14.71 21.45 -7.78
C ASN A 179 14.00 21.76 -6.46
N ASP A 180 12.72 22.13 -6.51
CA ASP A 180 11.94 22.37 -5.29
C ASP A 180 11.69 21.06 -4.53
N LEU A 181 11.52 21.17 -3.20
CA LEU A 181 11.21 20.00 -2.36
C LEU A 181 9.80 19.49 -2.63
N CYS A 182 9.71 18.20 -2.94
CA CYS A 182 8.48 17.47 -3.17
C CYS A 182 8.15 16.59 -1.94
N VAL A 183 8.19 15.29 -2.07
CA VAL A 183 7.84 14.30 -1.05
C VAL A 183 8.96 13.28 -0.86
N PRO A 184 9.07 12.62 0.30
CA PRO A 184 10.02 11.52 0.51
C PRO A 184 9.73 10.34 -0.42
N ILE A 185 10.77 9.68 -0.91
CA ILE A 185 10.65 8.46 -1.72
C ILE A 185 11.00 7.24 -0.88
N TYR A 186 10.06 6.32 -0.74
CA TYR A 186 10.25 5.01 -0.08
C TYR A 186 10.11 3.90 -1.14
N LYS A 187 11.13 3.05 -1.25
CA LYS A 187 11.19 1.95 -2.24
C LYS A 187 11.15 0.58 -1.60
N GLU A 188 11.36 0.51 -0.29
CA GLU A 188 11.46 -0.73 0.47
C GLU A 188 10.27 -0.89 1.39
N PRO A 189 9.95 -2.13 1.78
CA PRO A 189 8.96 -2.40 2.82
C PRO A 189 9.24 -1.62 4.10
N THR A 190 8.18 -1.17 4.75
CA THR A 190 8.28 -0.45 6.03
C THR A 190 8.79 -1.41 7.11
N ARG A 191 9.87 -1.04 7.79
CA ARG A 191 10.45 -1.80 8.91
C ARG A 191 9.73 -1.48 10.21
N THR A 192 9.92 -2.32 11.23
CA THR A 192 9.34 -2.16 12.57
C THR A 192 9.74 -0.83 13.23
N THR A 193 10.95 -0.34 12.93
CA THR A 193 11.44 0.99 13.34
C THR A 193 11.75 1.81 12.09
N PRO A 194 10.74 2.46 11.48
CA PRO A 194 10.96 3.23 10.27
C PRO A 194 11.78 4.48 10.58
N THR A 195 12.84 4.69 9.80
CA THR A 195 13.57 5.96 9.79
C THR A 195 12.94 6.87 8.75
N GLY A 196 12.57 8.09 9.14
CA GLY A 196 12.05 9.08 8.20
C GLY A 196 13.09 9.41 7.12
N GLN A 197 12.62 9.64 5.90
CA GLN A 197 13.44 10.08 4.78
C GLN A 197 13.26 11.59 4.55
N PRO A 198 14.30 12.29 4.13
CA PRO A 198 14.15 13.68 3.71
C PRO A 198 13.26 13.78 2.48
N ARG A 199 12.68 14.96 2.26
CA ARG A 199 11.92 15.24 1.03
C ARG A 199 12.87 15.20 -0.18
N SER A 200 12.46 14.49 -1.22
CA SER A 200 13.14 14.50 -2.53
C SER A 200 12.73 15.73 -3.33
N THR A 201 13.46 16.03 -4.40
CA THR A 201 13.07 17.10 -5.32
C THR A 201 11.91 16.67 -6.22
N VAL A 202 11.22 17.64 -6.83
CA VAL A 202 10.17 17.38 -7.82
C VAL A 202 10.70 16.49 -8.95
N ALA A 203 11.89 16.81 -9.49
CA ALA A 203 12.51 16.02 -10.55
C ALA A 203 12.75 14.56 -10.13
N GLN A 204 13.27 14.34 -8.91
CA GLN A 204 13.53 12.99 -8.40
C GLN A 204 12.24 12.16 -8.23
N VAL A 205 11.15 12.80 -7.78
CA VAL A 205 9.86 12.12 -7.64
C VAL A 205 9.29 11.74 -9.01
N TYR A 206 9.32 12.64 -9.97
CA TYR A 206 8.88 12.34 -11.34
C TYR A 206 9.76 11.29 -12.03
N GLU A 207 11.07 11.29 -11.80
CA GLU A 207 11.95 10.21 -12.27
C GLU A 207 11.54 8.84 -11.68
N GLN A 208 11.15 8.81 -10.41
CA GLN A 208 10.64 7.57 -9.80
C GLN A 208 9.30 7.15 -10.39
N ILE A 209 8.39 8.10 -10.65
CA ILE A 209 7.10 7.84 -11.31
C ILE A 209 7.34 7.23 -12.70
N ASP A 210 8.24 7.84 -13.50
CA ASP A 210 8.56 7.36 -14.85
C ASP A 210 9.16 5.95 -14.83
N LYS A 211 10.06 5.66 -13.89
CA LYS A 211 10.63 4.32 -13.72
C LYS A 211 9.54 3.28 -13.41
N ASP A 212 8.67 3.60 -12.47
CA ASP A 212 7.61 2.68 -12.05
C ASP A 212 6.57 2.46 -13.15
N ILE A 213 6.12 3.52 -13.83
CA ILE A 213 5.10 3.38 -14.88
C ILE A 213 5.64 2.65 -16.11
N ASN A 214 6.89 2.90 -16.51
CA ASN A 214 7.52 2.19 -17.61
C ASN A 214 7.69 0.70 -17.28
N LYS A 215 8.10 0.37 -16.05
CA LYS A 215 8.18 -1.02 -15.59
C LYS A 215 6.80 -1.68 -15.58
N ALA A 216 5.77 -0.98 -15.11
CA ALA A 216 4.38 -1.46 -15.14
C ALA A 216 3.92 -1.79 -16.56
N VAL A 217 4.12 -0.87 -17.50
CA VAL A 217 3.76 -1.06 -18.92
C VAL A 217 4.49 -2.25 -19.53
N GLU A 218 5.81 -2.36 -19.28
CA GLU A 218 6.61 -3.50 -19.76
C GLU A 218 6.08 -4.85 -19.28
N LEU A 219 5.76 -4.95 -17.98
CA LEU A 219 5.29 -6.19 -17.37
C LEU A 219 3.88 -6.54 -17.81
N LEU A 220 2.97 -5.56 -17.81
CA LEU A 220 1.57 -5.77 -18.20
C LEU A 220 1.42 -6.11 -19.67
N ALA A 221 2.26 -5.57 -20.56
CA ALA A 221 2.29 -5.94 -21.97
C ALA A 221 2.66 -7.42 -22.20
N LYS A 222 3.37 -8.05 -21.25
CA LYS A 222 3.77 -9.45 -21.28
C LYS A 222 2.75 -10.38 -20.57
N SER A 223 1.63 -9.83 -20.10
CA SER A 223 0.59 -10.56 -19.40
C SER A 223 -0.71 -10.60 -20.21
N PRO A 224 -1.14 -11.74 -20.75
CA PRO A 224 -2.39 -11.85 -21.53
C PRO A 224 -3.65 -11.61 -20.69
N ARG A 225 -3.55 -11.63 -19.36
CA ARG A 225 -4.67 -11.37 -18.44
C ARG A 225 -5.25 -9.95 -18.56
N SER A 226 -4.52 -9.01 -19.11
CA SER A 226 -4.99 -7.62 -19.23
C SER A 226 -6.21 -7.43 -20.14
N ALA A 227 -6.50 -8.39 -21.01
CA ALA A 227 -7.55 -8.29 -22.04
C ALA A 227 -8.85 -9.02 -21.72
N SER A 228 -8.87 -9.99 -20.79
CA SER A 228 -10.03 -10.89 -20.62
C SER A 228 -10.53 -11.12 -19.20
N SER A 229 -9.74 -10.81 -18.17
CA SER A 229 -10.21 -11.03 -16.79
C SER A 229 -11.00 -9.83 -16.28
N GLN A 230 -12.32 -9.93 -16.47
CA GLN A 230 -13.26 -9.13 -15.70
C GLN A 230 -13.02 -9.44 -14.20
N PRO A 231 -13.13 -8.45 -13.29
CA PRO A 231 -13.09 -8.68 -11.83
C PRO A 231 -14.11 -9.70 -11.33
N HIS A 232 -14.98 -10.15 -12.20
CA HIS A 232 -16.09 -11.05 -11.95
C HIS A 232 -15.68 -12.47 -11.54
N GLU A 233 -14.55 -12.98 -12.00
CA GLU A 233 -14.16 -14.37 -11.72
C GLU A 233 -13.51 -14.57 -10.34
N LEU A 234 -12.99 -13.49 -9.74
CA LEU A 234 -12.39 -13.57 -8.40
C LEU A 234 -13.43 -13.56 -7.26
N CYS A 235 -14.69 -13.20 -7.57
CA CYS A 235 -15.80 -13.29 -6.61
C CYS A 235 -16.54 -14.62 -6.66
N SER A 236 -16.30 -15.49 -7.65
CA SER A 236 -17.00 -16.77 -7.80
C SER A 236 -16.53 -17.87 -6.84
N GLY A 237 -15.47 -17.61 -6.03
CA GLY A 237 -15.03 -18.52 -4.97
C GLY A 237 -15.94 -18.53 -3.73
N THR A 238 -16.91 -17.64 -3.65
CA THR A 238 -17.91 -17.59 -2.57
C THR A 238 -19.32 -17.63 -3.16
N GLY A 239 -19.77 -18.78 -3.59
CA GLY A 239 -21.13 -19.25 -3.77
C GLY A 239 -22.30 -18.26 -3.93
N LEU A 240 -22.16 -17.17 -4.68
CA LEU A 240 -23.23 -16.27 -5.06
C LEU A 240 -23.37 -16.26 -6.59
N GLU A 241 -24.04 -17.28 -7.08
CA GLU A 241 -24.60 -17.33 -8.44
C GLU A 241 -25.64 -16.22 -8.59
N VAL A 242 -25.27 -15.11 -9.22
CA VAL A 242 -26.26 -14.14 -9.68
C VAL A 242 -26.83 -14.65 -10.99
N ALA A 243 -28.00 -15.26 -10.92
CA ALA A 243 -28.76 -15.71 -12.07
C ALA A 243 -28.99 -14.54 -13.05
N HIS A 244 -28.40 -14.64 -14.23
CA HIS A 244 -28.68 -13.77 -15.36
C HIS A 244 -30.08 -14.11 -15.89
N ARG A 245 -31.07 -13.24 -15.72
CA ARG A 245 -32.36 -13.33 -16.41
C ARG A 245 -32.23 -12.65 -17.77
N PRO A 246 -32.49 -13.35 -18.87
CA PRO A 246 -32.69 -12.71 -20.17
C PRO A 246 -34.08 -12.04 -20.17
N GLY A 247 -34.12 -10.77 -20.53
CA GLY A 247 -35.29 -10.00 -20.88
C GLY A 247 -35.15 -9.44 -22.28
#